data_78564eba5493bfb2ff323d0ccfab4921
#
_entry.id   78564eba5493bfb2ff323d0ccfab4921
#
_cell.length_a   1.000
_cell.length_b   1.000
_cell.length_c   1.000
_cell.angle_alpha   90.00
_cell.angle_beta   90.00
_cell.angle_gamma   90.00
#
_symmetry.space_group_name_H-M   'P 1'
#
loop_
_entity.id
_entity.type
_entity.pdbx_description
1 polymer ?
#
loop_
_entity_poly.entity_id
_entity_poly.type
_entity_poly.pdbx_seq_one_letter_code
_entity_poly.pdbx_strand_id
1 'polypeptide(L)'
;MQKISYYSIDLTEVSIGEFRKFAETINYKTEAENRGWGYVYALGWVKKEGWNWKKPYGIKGELNEPAVHINFDEAQMFCKWKNKRLPSEEEWVYAAYKESRKKPSNNFEYGKTYEYPVGNTPEGVNCLEDCDFDNYVNYRKLLLRGNGHSKVGFTKKGINGLYDMGANVWEWADIQNKSIKATKGGSWWYGKKQMHLKHQARKNRNMSAVYIGFRCVKDLN
;
A
#
# COMPACT_ATOMS: atom_id res chain seq x y z
N MET A 1 15.49 -1.51 0.47
CA MET A 1 14.87 -1.46 1.82
C MET A 1 15.51 -0.34 2.65
N GLN A 2 14.75 0.26 3.54
CA GLN A 2 15.22 1.29 4.48
C GLN A 2 15.31 0.69 5.89
N LYS A 3 16.47 0.83 6.53
CA LYS A 3 16.63 0.46 7.95
C LYS A 3 15.88 1.46 8.83
N ILE A 4 15.03 0.94 9.71
CA ILE A 4 14.21 1.74 10.63
C ILE A 4 14.71 1.61 12.06
N SER A 5 14.75 0.39 12.61
CA SER A 5 15.21 0.06 13.96
C SER A 5 15.84 -1.33 13.94
N TYR A 6 15.21 -2.31 14.57
CA TYR A 6 15.56 -3.76 14.51
C TYR A 6 15.06 -4.43 13.21
N TYR A 7 14.39 -3.71 12.33
CA TYR A 7 13.93 -4.18 11.03
C TYR A 7 14.26 -3.18 9.92
N SER A 8 14.19 -3.64 8.69
CA SER A 8 14.16 -2.81 7.50
C SER A 8 12.83 -2.99 6.76
N ILE A 9 12.38 -1.94 6.08
CA ILE A 9 11.11 -1.92 5.33
C ILE A 9 11.36 -1.63 3.85
N ASP A 10 10.53 -2.17 2.96
CA ASP A 10 10.60 -1.85 1.52
C ASP A 10 10.35 -0.37 1.28
N LEU A 11 11.08 0.21 0.32
CA LEU A 11 11.00 1.65 0.02
C LEU A 11 9.64 2.04 -0.55
N THR A 12 9.02 1.15 -1.30
CA THR A 12 7.75 1.31 -1.99
C THR A 12 6.80 0.17 -1.65
N GLU A 13 5.58 0.26 -2.09
CA GLU A 13 4.64 -0.86 -2.19
C GLU A 13 5.22 -1.95 -3.11
N VAL A 14 4.76 -3.18 -2.96
CA VAL A 14 5.09 -4.28 -3.88
C VAL A 14 4.42 -4.01 -5.23
N SER A 15 5.21 -4.06 -6.29
CA SER A 15 4.74 -3.81 -7.65
C SER A 15 4.14 -5.07 -8.31
N ILE A 16 3.32 -4.87 -9.35
CA ILE A 16 2.82 -5.95 -10.23
C ILE A 16 3.97 -6.80 -10.76
N GLY A 17 5.10 -6.17 -11.13
CA GLY A 17 6.27 -6.89 -11.65
C GLY A 17 6.92 -7.81 -10.63
N GLU A 18 7.00 -7.38 -9.37
CA GLU A 18 7.54 -8.21 -8.29
C GLU A 18 6.59 -9.35 -7.93
N PHE A 19 5.28 -9.06 -7.81
CA PHE A 19 4.27 -10.07 -7.52
C PHE A 19 4.16 -11.09 -8.64
N ARG A 20 4.31 -10.67 -9.90
CA ARG A 20 4.34 -11.56 -11.06
C ARG A 20 5.46 -12.60 -10.94
N LYS A 21 6.69 -12.17 -10.63
CA LYS A 21 7.82 -13.08 -10.44
C LYS A 21 7.52 -14.16 -9.40
N PHE A 22 6.92 -13.77 -8.28
CA PHE A 22 6.47 -14.71 -7.26
C PHE A 22 5.44 -15.70 -7.80
N ALA A 23 4.33 -15.19 -8.37
CA ALA A 23 3.23 -16.01 -8.84
C ALA A 23 3.68 -16.99 -9.93
N GLU A 24 4.53 -16.57 -10.86
CA GLU A 24 5.10 -17.43 -11.90
C GLU A 24 6.07 -18.48 -11.34
N THR A 25 6.95 -18.09 -10.38
CA THR A 25 7.93 -19.01 -9.79
C THR A 25 7.27 -20.20 -9.07
N ILE A 26 6.16 -19.97 -8.37
CA ILE A 26 5.49 -21.02 -7.62
C ILE A 26 4.17 -21.49 -8.26
N ASN A 27 3.90 -21.07 -9.49
CA ASN A 27 2.66 -21.36 -10.25
C ASN A 27 1.39 -21.03 -9.45
N TYR A 28 1.36 -19.84 -8.83
CA TYR A 28 0.29 -19.43 -7.93
C TYR A 28 -0.81 -18.65 -8.64
N LYS A 29 -2.06 -18.99 -8.35
CA LYS A 29 -3.26 -18.23 -8.74
C LYS A 29 -3.89 -17.63 -7.48
N THR A 30 -4.10 -16.30 -7.51
CA THR A 30 -4.75 -15.59 -6.39
C THR A 30 -6.23 -15.93 -6.28
N GLU A 31 -6.80 -15.66 -5.10
CA GLU A 31 -8.24 -15.80 -4.90
C GLU A 31 -9.07 -14.94 -5.86
N ALA A 32 -8.63 -13.71 -6.13
CA ALA A 32 -9.28 -12.84 -7.10
C ALA A 32 -9.28 -13.43 -8.52
N GLU A 33 -8.19 -14.09 -8.93
CA GLU A 33 -8.13 -14.83 -10.20
C GLU A 33 -9.02 -16.07 -10.21
N ASN A 34 -9.02 -16.84 -9.13
CA ASN A 34 -9.80 -18.08 -9.02
C ASN A 34 -11.31 -17.82 -9.02
N ARG A 35 -11.78 -16.79 -8.34
CA ARG A 35 -13.20 -16.41 -8.30
C ARG A 35 -13.64 -15.56 -9.51
N GLY A 36 -12.70 -15.06 -10.33
CA GLY A 36 -12.97 -14.34 -11.57
C GLY A 36 -13.35 -12.86 -11.40
N TRP A 37 -13.28 -12.28 -10.19
CA TRP A 37 -13.64 -10.89 -9.95
C TRP A 37 -12.88 -10.27 -8.77
N GLY A 38 -12.77 -8.92 -8.75
CA GLY A 38 -12.22 -8.14 -7.66
C GLY A 38 -13.24 -7.14 -7.11
N TYR A 39 -12.98 -6.63 -5.90
CA TYR A 39 -13.83 -5.61 -5.29
C TYR A 39 -13.40 -4.19 -5.64
N VAL A 40 -14.39 -3.31 -5.84
CA VAL A 40 -14.28 -1.86 -5.75
C VAL A 40 -15.39 -1.32 -4.85
N TYR A 41 -15.16 -0.20 -4.18
CA TYR A 41 -16.19 0.47 -3.40
C TYR A 41 -16.88 1.55 -4.24
N ALA A 42 -18.21 1.46 -4.38
CA ALA A 42 -19.02 2.40 -5.12
C ALA A 42 -20.41 2.49 -4.44
N LEU A 43 -20.57 3.34 -3.43
CA LEU A 43 -21.76 3.37 -2.55
C LEU A 43 -22.04 2.00 -1.87
N GLY A 44 -21.02 1.16 -1.76
CA GLY A 44 -21.04 -0.22 -1.30
C GLY A 44 -19.99 -1.04 -2.03
N TRP A 45 -19.76 -2.27 -1.56
CA TRP A 45 -18.83 -3.19 -2.21
C TRP A 45 -19.42 -3.77 -3.49
N VAL A 46 -18.80 -3.48 -4.63
CA VAL A 46 -19.20 -3.95 -5.95
C VAL A 46 -18.17 -4.93 -6.48
N LYS A 47 -18.64 -6.06 -7.03
CA LYS A 47 -17.82 -7.02 -7.76
C LYS A 47 -17.59 -6.54 -9.18
N LYS A 48 -16.34 -6.56 -9.63
CA LYS A 48 -15.95 -6.26 -11.01
C LYS A 48 -15.32 -7.49 -11.63
N GLU A 49 -15.98 -8.03 -12.64
CA GLU A 49 -15.53 -9.21 -13.37
C GLU A 49 -14.16 -8.97 -14.04
N GLY A 50 -13.27 -9.96 -13.95
CA GLY A 50 -11.93 -9.92 -14.51
C GLY A 50 -10.92 -9.05 -13.78
N TRP A 51 -11.34 -8.29 -12.74
CA TRP A 51 -10.43 -7.47 -11.95
C TRP A 51 -9.60 -8.32 -10.98
N ASN A 52 -8.30 -8.20 -11.09
CA ASN A 52 -7.30 -8.88 -10.25
C ASN A 52 -5.97 -8.13 -10.32
N TRP A 53 -4.93 -8.61 -9.69
CA TRP A 53 -3.62 -7.96 -9.66
C TRP A 53 -2.96 -7.77 -11.04
N LYS A 54 -3.26 -8.62 -12.04
CA LYS A 54 -2.78 -8.47 -13.43
C LYS A 54 -3.55 -7.40 -14.20
N LYS A 55 -4.82 -7.22 -13.82
CA LYS A 55 -5.79 -6.33 -14.43
C LYS A 55 -6.52 -5.51 -13.36
N PRO A 56 -5.83 -4.57 -12.68
CA PRO A 56 -6.38 -3.86 -11.52
C PRO A 56 -7.75 -3.22 -11.78
N TYR A 57 -7.94 -2.70 -12.99
CA TYR A 57 -9.17 -2.02 -13.42
C TYR A 57 -9.83 -2.75 -14.62
N GLY A 58 -9.66 -4.06 -14.73
CA GLY A 58 -10.16 -4.87 -15.85
C GLY A 58 -9.28 -4.81 -17.10
N ILE A 59 -8.30 -3.93 -17.15
CA ILE A 59 -7.29 -3.83 -18.20
C ILE A 59 -5.91 -4.18 -17.65
N LYS A 60 -5.00 -4.62 -18.52
CA LYS A 60 -3.64 -5.02 -18.11
C LYS A 60 -2.89 -3.86 -17.45
N GLY A 61 -2.45 -4.06 -16.21
CA GLY A 61 -1.60 -3.12 -15.49
C GLY A 61 -0.15 -3.14 -15.95
N GLU A 62 0.57 -2.05 -15.71
CA GLU A 62 2.00 -1.94 -15.95
C GLU A 62 2.80 -2.60 -14.82
N LEU A 63 4.04 -3.00 -15.09
CA LEU A 63 4.86 -3.74 -14.12
C LEU A 63 5.22 -2.95 -12.87
N ASN A 64 5.27 -1.64 -12.97
CA ASN A 64 5.61 -0.72 -11.89
C ASN A 64 4.38 -0.11 -11.19
N GLU A 65 3.18 -0.58 -11.47
CA GLU A 65 2.00 -0.28 -10.68
C GLU A 65 1.94 -1.16 -9.42
N PRO A 66 1.29 -0.71 -8.33
CA PRO A 66 1.16 -1.52 -7.11
C PRO A 66 0.33 -2.78 -7.36
N ALA A 67 0.75 -3.90 -6.78
CA ALA A 67 -0.01 -5.13 -6.79
C ALA A 67 -1.20 -5.00 -5.84
N VAL A 68 -2.40 -4.85 -6.40
CA VAL A 68 -3.66 -4.74 -5.68
C VAL A 68 -4.55 -5.97 -5.91
N HIS A 69 -5.73 -6.03 -5.29
CA HIS A 69 -6.56 -7.24 -5.25
C HIS A 69 -5.87 -8.44 -4.60
N ILE A 70 -4.93 -8.18 -3.71
CA ILE A 70 -4.19 -9.16 -2.93
C ILE A 70 -4.77 -9.19 -1.52
N ASN A 71 -5.17 -10.36 -1.02
CA ASN A 71 -5.61 -10.52 0.35
C ASN A 71 -4.41 -10.61 1.32
N PHE A 72 -4.68 -10.62 2.62
CA PHE A 72 -3.62 -10.63 3.64
C PHE A 72 -2.73 -11.88 3.56
N ASP A 73 -3.31 -13.05 3.32
CA ASP A 73 -2.56 -14.31 3.28
C ASP A 73 -1.66 -14.40 2.05
N GLU A 74 -2.12 -13.91 0.93
CA GLU A 74 -1.34 -13.79 -0.31
C GLU A 74 -0.16 -12.83 -0.15
N ALA A 75 -0.41 -11.68 0.50
CA ALA A 75 0.64 -10.71 0.82
C ALA A 75 1.69 -11.32 1.78
N GLN A 76 1.25 -12.04 2.80
CA GLN A 76 2.13 -12.75 3.73
C GLN A 76 2.95 -13.84 3.02
N MET A 77 2.33 -14.61 2.12
CA MET A 77 3.00 -15.63 1.32
C MET A 77 4.09 -15.03 0.42
N PHE A 78 3.79 -13.93 -0.26
CA PHE A 78 4.77 -13.19 -1.06
C PHE A 78 5.96 -12.73 -0.19
N CYS A 79 5.69 -12.06 0.94
CA CYS A 79 6.77 -11.58 1.80
C CYS A 79 7.65 -12.74 2.31
N LYS A 80 7.04 -13.87 2.69
CA LYS A 80 7.77 -15.07 3.11
C LYS A 80 8.64 -15.65 1.99
N TRP A 81 8.15 -15.68 0.76
CA TRP A 81 8.93 -16.11 -0.41
C TRP A 81 10.17 -15.22 -0.63
N LYS A 82 10.09 -13.94 -0.28
CA LYS A 82 11.23 -12.98 -0.32
C LYS A 82 12.13 -13.06 0.92
N ASN A 83 11.95 -14.05 1.82
CA ASN A 83 12.60 -14.10 3.14
C ASN A 83 12.35 -12.83 3.97
N LYS A 84 11.10 -12.36 3.95
CA LYS A 84 10.57 -11.19 4.64
C LYS A 84 9.25 -11.57 5.33
N ARG A 85 8.62 -10.61 5.99
CA ARG A 85 7.25 -10.72 6.52
C ARG A 85 6.46 -9.44 6.28
N LEU A 86 5.16 -9.46 6.51
CA LEU A 86 4.39 -8.22 6.63
C LEU A 86 4.82 -7.46 7.89
N PRO A 87 4.76 -6.11 7.88
CA PRO A 87 4.96 -5.33 9.10
C PRO A 87 3.84 -5.58 10.11
N SER A 88 4.15 -5.48 11.41
CA SER A 88 3.09 -5.25 12.39
C SER A 88 2.49 -3.85 12.19
N GLU A 89 1.31 -3.59 12.76
CA GLU A 89 0.71 -2.26 12.69
C GLU A 89 1.63 -1.20 13.32
N GLU A 90 2.26 -1.52 14.44
CA GLU A 90 3.19 -0.62 15.14
C GLU A 90 4.44 -0.34 14.31
N GLU A 91 5.01 -1.36 13.66
CA GLU A 91 6.17 -1.20 12.78
C GLU A 91 5.82 -0.33 11.57
N TRP A 92 4.66 -0.57 10.95
CA TRP A 92 4.21 0.24 9.84
C TRP A 92 4.02 1.71 10.25
N VAL A 93 3.33 1.95 11.37
CA VAL A 93 3.09 3.30 11.91
C VAL A 93 4.39 3.98 12.28
N TYR A 94 5.30 3.28 12.96
CA TYR A 94 6.60 3.83 13.31
C TYR A 94 7.38 4.25 12.05
N ALA A 95 7.45 3.40 11.04
CA ALA A 95 8.15 3.68 9.78
C ALA A 95 7.54 4.86 9.01
N ALA A 96 6.21 4.99 9.01
CA ALA A 96 5.50 6.01 8.26
C ALA A 96 5.54 7.40 8.88
N TYR A 97 5.55 7.49 10.21
CA TYR A 97 5.31 8.78 10.89
C TYR A 97 6.46 9.26 11.77
N LYS A 98 7.41 8.41 12.17
CA LYS A 98 8.54 8.80 13.00
C LYS A 98 9.85 8.73 12.24
N GLU A 99 10.54 9.88 12.13
CA GLU A 99 11.84 9.96 11.46
C GLU A 99 12.92 9.30 12.31
N SER A 100 13.48 8.21 11.81
CA SER A 100 14.50 7.41 12.51
C SER A 100 15.93 7.61 11.99
N ARG A 101 16.11 8.33 10.89
CA ARG A 101 17.44 8.60 10.31
C ARG A 101 18.12 9.69 11.12
N LYS A 102 19.35 9.44 11.57
CA LYS A 102 20.19 10.42 12.30
C LYS A 102 20.50 11.68 11.47
N LYS A 103 20.55 11.54 10.15
CA LYS A 103 20.76 12.61 9.18
C LYS A 103 19.66 12.54 8.12
N PRO A 104 18.45 12.99 8.42
CA PRO A 104 17.37 13.00 7.45
C PRO A 104 17.66 14.02 6.34
N SER A 105 17.12 13.79 5.15
CA SER A 105 17.13 14.77 4.07
C SER A 105 15.97 15.75 4.24
N ASN A 106 16.19 17.00 3.89
CA ASN A 106 15.18 18.06 3.85
C ASN A 106 14.52 18.35 5.21
N ASN A 107 13.28 18.79 5.23
CA ASN A 107 12.54 19.32 6.38
C ASN A 107 12.15 18.30 7.45
N PHE A 108 12.81 17.14 7.53
CA PHE A 108 12.57 16.15 8.59
C PHE A 108 13.61 16.25 9.70
N GLU A 109 13.18 15.95 10.94
CA GLU A 109 14.01 16.01 12.13
C GLU A 109 14.07 14.62 12.79
N TYR A 110 15.29 14.17 13.11
CA TYR A 110 15.51 12.91 13.82
C TYR A 110 14.68 12.80 15.09
N GLY A 111 13.97 11.68 15.24
CA GLY A 111 13.14 11.38 16.43
C GLY A 111 11.77 12.04 16.43
N LYS A 112 11.49 12.98 15.52
CA LYS A 112 10.20 13.68 15.43
C LYS A 112 9.13 12.79 14.81
N THR A 113 7.92 12.90 15.34
CA THR A 113 6.70 12.27 14.80
C THR A 113 5.87 13.33 14.08
N TYR A 114 5.35 12.95 12.92
CA TYR A 114 4.59 13.82 12.02
C TYR A 114 3.15 13.35 11.90
N GLU A 115 2.25 14.22 11.43
CA GLU A 115 0.83 13.91 11.26
C GLU A 115 0.56 13.04 10.04
N TYR A 116 1.36 13.21 8.98
CA TYR A 116 1.26 12.48 7.71
C TYR A 116 2.61 11.85 7.35
N PRO A 117 2.62 10.80 6.52
CA PRO A 117 3.87 10.14 6.10
C PRO A 117 4.85 11.03 5.32
N VAL A 118 4.39 12.17 4.85
CA VAL A 118 5.19 13.15 4.10
C VAL A 118 5.43 14.46 4.87
N GLY A 119 5.08 14.51 6.16
CA GLY A 119 5.28 15.68 7.04
C GLY A 119 4.03 16.08 7.81
N ASN A 120 3.86 17.39 8.04
CA ASN A 120 2.68 17.93 8.73
C ASN A 120 1.53 18.30 7.78
N THR A 121 1.75 18.18 6.48
CA THR A 121 0.74 18.35 5.43
C THR A 121 0.72 17.15 4.50
N PRO A 122 -0.41 16.85 3.84
CA PRO A 122 -0.55 15.67 2.98
C PRO A 122 -0.08 15.90 1.54
N GLU A 123 0.52 17.04 1.22
CA GLU A 123 0.87 17.44 -0.15
C GLU A 123 1.86 16.49 -0.81
N GLY A 124 1.59 16.14 -2.07
CA GLY A 124 2.44 15.30 -2.91
C GLY A 124 2.21 13.80 -2.76
N VAL A 125 1.10 13.38 -2.14
CA VAL A 125 0.67 11.98 -2.10
C VAL A 125 -0.57 11.77 -2.94
N ASN A 126 -0.79 10.55 -3.46
CA ASN A 126 -1.93 10.24 -4.33
C ASN A 126 -3.19 9.97 -3.51
N CYS A 127 -3.86 11.02 -3.08
CA CYS A 127 -5.18 10.96 -2.45
C CYS A 127 -6.26 11.64 -3.31
N LEU A 128 -7.52 11.46 -2.95
CA LEU A 128 -8.65 11.99 -3.73
C LEU A 128 -8.74 13.51 -3.68
N GLU A 129 -8.48 14.11 -2.51
CA GLU A 129 -8.70 15.53 -2.21
C GLU A 129 -7.61 16.06 -1.28
N ASP A 130 -7.24 17.33 -1.45
CA ASP A 130 -6.34 18.08 -0.57
C ASP A 130 -4.88 17.59 -0.54
N CYS A 131 -4.40 16.89 -1.57
CA CYS A 131 -3.06 16.32 -1.61
C CYS A 131 -2.14 16.88 -2.70
N ASP A 132 -2.67 17.72 -3.58
CA ASP A 132 -1.93 18.38 -4.67
C ASP A 132 -1.01 17.41 -5.44
N PHE A 133 -1.63 16.37 -6.04
CA PHE A 133 -0.94 15.30 -6.74
C PHE A 133 -1.58 15.03 -8.11
N ASP A 134 -0.77 15.02 -9.15
CA ASP A 134 -1.21 14.85 -10.55
C ASP A 134 -0.52 13.68 -11.29
N ASN A 135 0.47 13.03 -10.67
CA ASN A 135 1.27 11.97 -11.29
C ASN A 135 0.68 10.57 -11.08
N TYR A 136 -0.58 10.37 -11.45
CA TYR A 136 -1.28 9.09 -11.36
C TYR A 136 -1.46 8.42 -12.72
N VAL A 137 -1.64 7.09 -12.71
CA VAL A 137 -2.09 6.35 -13.90
C VAL A 137 -3.59 6.60 -14.06
N ASN A 138 -4.00 7.35 -15.07
CA ASN A 138 -5.37 7.84 -15.20
C ASN A 138 -6.36 6.72 -15.59
N TYR A 139 -7.01 6.16 -14.58
CA TYR A 139 -8.08 5.16 -14.72
C TYR A 139 -9.49 5.75 -14.54
N ARG A 140 -9.63 7.08 -14.50
CA ARG A 140 -10.90 7.79 -14.21
C ARG A 140 -12.08 7.31 -15.05
N LYS A 141 -11.85 6.95 -16.32
CA LYS A 141 -12.90 6.44 -17.20
C LYS A 141 -13.48 5.09 -16.75
N LEU A 142 -12.75 4.32 -15.94
CA LEU A 142 -13.12 3.00 -15.45
C LEU A 142 -13.64 3.04 -14.00
N LEU A 143 -13.58 4.21 -13.37
CA LEU A 143 -13.88 4.42 -11.96
C LEU A 143 -15.05 5.39 -11.80
N LEU A 144 -15.84 5.22 -10.73
CA LEU A 144 -16.90 6.14 -10.37
C LEU A 144 -16.38 7.44 -9.74
N ARG A 145 -15.20 7.38 -9.12
CA ARG A 145 -14.51 8.55 -8.56
C ARG A 145 -13.00 8.31 -8.46
N GLY A 146 -12.24 9.39 -8.35
CA GLY A 146 -10.79 9.36 -8.30
C GLY A 146 -10.16 9.00 -9.64
N ASN A 147 -8.84 8.99 -9.65
CA ASN A 147 -8.05 8.77 -10.87
C ASN A 147 -7.35 7.40 -10.91
N GLY A 148 -7.45 6.64 -9.83
CA GLY A 148 -6.71 5.39 -9.67
C GLY A 148 -5.35 5.58 -8.99
N HIS A 149 -4.58 4.51 -8.88
CA HIS A 149 -3.28 4.55 -8.25
C HIS A 149 -2.20 5.18 -9.15
N SER A 150 -1.12 5.61 -8.53
CA SER A 150 0.14 5.98 -9.17
C SER A 150 1.04 4.75 -9.29
N LYS A 151 2.07 4.84 -10.11
CA LYS A 151 3.20 3.89 -10.11
C LYS A 151 3.91 3.94 -8.76
N VAL A 152 4.47 2.80 -8.32
CA VAL A 152 5.19 2.74 -7.04
C VAL A 152 6.42 3.66 -7.06
N GLY A 153 6.63 4.40 -5.97
CA GLY A 153 7.75 5.33 -5.84
C GLY A 153 7.56 6.68 -6.52
N PHE A 154 6.37 7.00 -7.01
CA PHE A 154 6.10 8.27 -7.72
C PHE A 154 5.47 9.35 -6.85
N THR A 155 5.03 9.03 -5.64
CA THR A 155 4.60 10.04 -4.68
C THR A 155 5.80 10.77 -4.05
N LYS A 156 5.52 11.85 -3.33
CA LYS A 156 6.55 12.57 -2.58
C LYS A 156 7.29 11.64 -1.60
N LYS A 157 8.61 11.70 -1.63
CA LYS A 157 9.46 10.97 -0.70
C LYS A 157 9.26 11.50 0.71
N GLY A 158 8.81 10.63 1.60
CA GLY A 158 8.42 10.99 2.97
C GLY A 158 9.45 10.66 4.03
N ILE A 159 8.93 10.51 5.22
CA ILE A 159 9.64 10.15 6.45
C ILE A 159 10.42 8.85 6.22
N ASN A 160 11.58 8.74 6.82
CA ASN A 160 12.52 7.64 6.63
C ASN A 160 12.94 7.41 5.16
N GLY A 161 12.65 8.34 4.27
CA GLY A 161 12.95 8.19 2.84
C GLY A 161 12.05 7.19 2.12
N LEU A 162 10.89 6.88 2.68
CA LEU A 162 9.91 5.96 2.12
C LEU A 162 8.99 6.68 1.13
N TYR A 163 8.46 5.93 0.18
CA TYR A 163 7.46 6.39 -0.78
C TYR A 163 6.13 5.69 -0.52
N ASP A 164 5.05 6.32 -0.93
CA ASP A 164 3.70 5.75 -0.98
C ASP A 164 3.15 5.26 0.38
N MET A 165 3.78 5.68 1.51
CA MET A 165 3.26 5.39 2.85
C MET A 165 1.97 6.17 3.15
N GLY A 166 1.71 7.25 2.41
CA GLY A 166 0.48 8.02 2.48
C GLY A 166 -0.31 7.92 1.19
N ALA A 167 -1.56 7.51 1.31
CA ALA A 167 -2.49 7.29 0.19
C ALA A 167 -1.97 6.26 -0.83
N ASN A 168 -2.06 6.50 -2.11
CA ASN A 168 -1.88 5.57 -3.20
C ASN A 168 -2.71 4.29 -3.02
N VAL A 169 -2.22 3.25 -2.32
CA VAL A 169 -3.06 2.11 -1.93
C VAL A 169 -2.96 1.83 -0.42
N TRP A 170 -4.03 1.33 0.19
CA TRP A 170 -3.99 0.78 1.54
C TRP A 170 -2.98 -0.36 1.61
N GLU A 171 -2.26 -0.43 2.70
CA GLU A 171 -1.28 -1.48 2.91
C GLU A 171 -1.65 -2.39 4.07
N TRP A 172 -1.57 -3.69 3.85
CA TRP A 172 -1.74 -4.69 4.88
C TRP A 172 -0.68 -4.56 5.97
N ALA A 173 -1.13 -4.57 7.23
CA ALA A 173 -0.29 -4.69 8.40
C ALA A 173 -0.89 -5.71 9.38
N ASP A 174 -0.03 -6.47 10.04
CA ASP A 174 -0.45 -7.54 10.95
C ASP A 174 -0.88 -6.99 12.32
N ILE A 175 -1.93 -7.56 12.83
CA ILE A 175 -2.38 -7.44 14.22
C ILE A 175 -2.69 -8.83 14.75
N GLN A 176 -2.63 -9.00 16.08
CA GLN A 176 -2.93 -10.28 16.73
C GLN A 176 -4.43 -10.60 16.70
N ASN A 177 -4.96 -10.78 15.49
CA ASN A 177 -6.35 -11.19 15.25
C ASN A 177 -6.39 -12.16 14.07
N LYS A 178 -7.17 -13.23 14.19
CA LYS A 178 -7.22 -14.28 13.14
C LYS A 178 -7.98 -13.85 11.89
N SER A 179 -9.04 -13.08 12.04
CA SER A 179 -9.98 -12.75 10.94
C SER A 179 -9.86 -11.32 10.42
N ILE A 180 -9.46 -10.40 11.29
CA ILE A 180 -9.37 -8.97 10.99
C ILE A 180 -7.92 -8.53 11.00
N LYS A 181 -7.52 -7.74 10.01
CA LYS A 181 -6.18 -7.19 9.85
C LYS A 181 -6.22 -5.67 9.72
N ALA A 182 -5.11 -5.01 10.03
CA ALA A 182 -4.98 -3.58 9.81
C ALA A 182 -4.77 -3.29 8.32
N THR A 183 -5.32 -2.16 7.86
CA THR A 183 -4.92 -1.51 6.62
C THR A 183 -4.51 -0.07 6.94
N LYS A 184 -3.37 0.37 6.44
CA LYS A 184 -2.74 1.64 6.79
C LYS A 184 -2.49 2.52 5.57
N GLY A 185 -2.33 3.81 5.79
CA GLY A 185 -1.89 4.79 4.79
C GLY A 185 -3.00 5.49 4.02
N GLY A 186 -4.20 4.94 3.93
CA GLY A 186 -5.22 5.48 3.02
C GLY A 186 -5.03 4.98 1.59
N SER A 187 -5.74 5.56 0.64
CA SER A 187 -5.57 5.27 -0.79
C SER A 187 -6.07 6.42 -1.66
N TRP A 188 -5.81 6.34 -2.96
CA TRP A 188 -6.29 7.29 -3.98
C TRP A 188 -7.81 7.51 -3.98
N TRP A 189 -8.58 6.62 -3.34
CA TRP A 189 -10.04 6.72 -3.19
C TRP A 189 -10.50 7.64 -2.06
N TYR A 190 -9.62 7.93 -1.09
CA TYR A 190 -9.94 8.65 0.13
C TYR A 190 -9.19 9.98 0.23
N GLY A 191 -9.74 10.92 1.00
CA GLY A 191 -9.07 12.18 1.34
C GLY A 191 -8.02 12.01 2.45
N LYS A 192 -7.41 13.10 2.84
CA LYS A 192 -6.29 13.15 3.80
C LYS A 192 -6.55 12.53 5.18
N LYS A 193 -7.81 12.50 5.64
CA LYS A 193 -8.16 11.93 6.96
C LYS A 193 -7.74 10.47 7.11
N GLN A 194 -7.80 9.68 6.04
CA GLN A 194 -7.49 8.25 6.07
C GLN A 194 -5.99 7.95 6.17
N MET A 195 -5.14 8.90 5.81
CA MET A 195 -3.69 8.75 5.96
C MET A 195 -3.13 9.45 7.20
N HIS A 196 -3.96 10.12 8.01
CA HIS A 196 -3.52 10.76 9.23
C HIS A 196 -3.06 9.72 10.28
N LEU A 197 -2.01 10.04 11.05
CA LEU A 197 -1.42 9.18 12.09
C LEU A 197 -2.46 8.50 13.01
N LYS A 198 -3.50 9.22 13.40
CA LYS A 198 -4.55 8.72 14.31
C LYS A 198 -5.58 7.81 13.62
N HIS A 199 -5.56 7.71 12.29
CA HIS A 199 -6.55 6.91 11.58
C HIS A 199 -6.28 5.42 11.72
N GLN A 200 -7.34 4.67 12.05
CA GLN A 200 -7.31 3.22 12.15
C GLN A 200 -8.34 2.61 11.21
N ALA A 201 -7.89 1.74 10.34
CA ALA A 201 -8.76 0.98 9.45
C ALA A 201 -8.51 -0.52 9.62
N ARG A 202 -9.59 -1.28 9.55
CA ARG A 202 -9.61 -2.72 9.72
C ARG A 202 -10.36 -3.36 8.56
N LYS A 203 -9.86 -4.48 8.07
CA LYS A 203 -10.46 -5.25 7.00
C LYS A 203 -10.44 -6.73 7.34
N ASN A 204 -11.40 -7.48 6.80
CA ASN A 204 -11.33 -8.93 6.83
C ASN A 204 -10.07 -9.38 6.07
N ARG A 205 -9.34 -10.37 6.61
CA ARG A 205 -8.10 -10.89 6.01
C ARG A 205 -8.27 -11.40 4.58
N ASN A 206 -9.48 -11.87 4.24
CA ASN A 206 -9.82 -12.38 2.90
C ASN A 206 -10.24 -11.27 1.92
N MET A 207 -10.27 -10.01 2.38
CA MET A 207 -10.60 -8.89 1.50
C MET A 207 -9.50 -8.69 0.47
N SER A 208 -9.89 -8.54 -0.79
CA SER A 208 -9.00 -8.11 -1.86
C SER A 208 -9.73 -7.09 -2.73
N ALA A 209 -9.21 -5.88 -2.81
CA ALA A 209 -9.85 -4.77 -3.50
C ALA A 209 -8.82 -3.96 -4.30
N VAL A 210 -9.32 -3.15 -5.24
CA VAL A 210 -8.52 -2.37 -6.19
C VAL A 210 -7.57 -1.35 -5.54
N TYR A 211 -7.76 -1.03 -4.29
CA TYR A 211 -6.94 -0.07 -3.54
C TYR A 211 -6.33 -0.67 -2.28
N ILE A 212 -6.13 -1.99 -2.24
CA ILE A 212 -5.41 -2.66 -1.15
C ILE A 212 -4.23 -3.43 -1.74
N GLY A 213 -3.04 -3.02 -1.34
CA GLY A 213 -1.76 -3.64 -1.63
C GLY A 213 -0.99 -3.89 -0.33
N PHE A 214 0.34 -3.90 -0.41
CA PHE A 214 1.20 -4.18 0.74
C PHE A 214 2.67 -3.86 0.46
N ARG A 215 3.48 -3.82 1.52
CA ARG A 215 4.95 -3.87 1.50
C ARG A 215 5.46 -4.82 2.55
N CYS A 216 6.72 -5.25 2.43
CA CYS A 216 7.31 -6.19 3.37
C CYS A 216 8.37 -5.53 4.26
N VAL A 217 8.61 -6.16 5.41
CA VAL A 217 9.73 -5.86 6.31
C VAL A 217 10.64 -7.07 6.44
N LYS A 218 11.90 -6.81 6.79
CA LYS A 218 12.91 -7.84 7.10
C LYS A 218 13.52 -7.52 8.45
N ASP A 219 13.51 -8.50 9.33
CA ASP A 219 14.21 -8.40 10.61
C ASP A 219 15.73 -8.27 10.38
N LEU A 220 16.35 -7.44 11.20
CA LEU A 220 17.82 -7.28 11.21
C LEU A 220 18.35 -8.06 12.40
N ASN A 221 19.24 -8.99 12.12
CA ASN A 221 20.00 -9.74 13.12
C ASN A 221 20.96 -8.81 13.86
#